data_9812ec1b82f26470a66abcc9e8814011
#
_entry.id   9812ec1b82f26470a66abcc9e8814011
#
_cell.length_a   1.000
_cell.length_b   1.000
_cell.length_c   1.000
_cell.angle_alpha   90.00
_cell.angle_beta   90.00
_cell.angle_gamma   90.00
#
_symmetry.space_group_name_H-M   'P 1'
#
loop_
_entity.id
_entity.type
_entity.pdbx_description
1 polymer ?
#
loop_
_entity_poly.entity_id
_entity_poly.type
_entity_poly.pdbx_seq_one_letter_code
_entity_poly.pdbx_strand_id
1 'polypeptide(L)'
;MNVDSFIDHIIMTIYCANTSWGHNREWWRPREENGKWQWLIVDLDRGFNINNSNTNLVDNLKDDYELFQYLLNSPFFVDRFVQRSAAHLSNTFFAERMNSIVDSLGSMINLEMPRHIDRWGNEGGIPSMNIWESELDEIKQFAENRSTIVQNQMMDELNMEGTVEVIVNVQPQGAGKILLNDVPIIHPEGKGTFFKNKPLHLTVFSKPGYQFVGWEGVSDSTTITYNCAMDTTFIAIFDVSNEFILPEVIEENTTLTNVHPYVVTQDLLIPSNILLTIQEGVELRMFHGSNIHVEGQLFINGTEENPIHITAYNSIENNRWGAICFTNALDTSYISHTKISGASTGIDPSVHHGAISSINSHIVISHIEIEDVFFPIFVEGGSISISESALTCDY
;
A
#
# COMPACT_ATOMS: atom_id res chain seq x y z
N MET A 1 16.66 8.81 6.79
CA MET A 1 15.40 9.51 6.44
C MET A 1 14.73 8.76 5.32
N ASN A 2 13.43 8.52 5.40
CA ASN A 2 12.63 8.08 4.26
C ASN A 2 12.31 9.32 3.41
N VAL A 3 12.92 9.42 2.24
CA VAL A 3 12.78 10.59 1.34
C VAL A 3 11.36 10.68 0.79
N ASP A 4 10.73 9.57 0.47
CA ASP A 4 9.38 9.54 -0.09
C ASP A 4 8.35 9.99 0.94
N SER A 5 8.44 9.50 2.17
CA SER A 5 7.59 9.97 3.27
C SER A 5 7.71 11.48 3.50
N PHE A 6 8.93 12.02 3.36
CA PHE A 6 9.13 13.47 3.43
C PHE A 6 8.47 14.20 2.24
N ILE A 7 8.66 13.70 1.02
CA ILE A 7 8.02 14.27 -0.19
C ILE A 7 6.50 14.22 -0.06
N ASP A 8 5.94 13.11 0.41
CA ASP A 8 4.49 12.95 0.57
C ASP A 8 3.91 13.95 1.58
N HIS A 9 4.63 14.17 2.69
CA HIS A 9 4.27 15.21 3.65
C HIS A 9 4.31 16.62 3.03
N ILE A 10 5.35 16.94 2.26
CA ILE A 10 5.50 18.25 1.62
C ILE A 10 4.41 18.45 0.56
N ILE A 11 4.18 17.49 -0.34
CA ILE A 11 3.17 17.65 -1.40
C ILE A 11 1.75 17.72 -0.81
N MET A 12 1.45 16.98 0.24
CA MET A 12 0.15 17.10 0.92
C MET A 12 -0.02 18.49 1.52
N THR A 13 0.99 19.01 2.20
CA THR A 13 0.99 20.38 2.77
C THR A 13 0.77 21.43 1.67
N ILE A 14 1.47 21.31 0.54
CA ILE A 14 1.32 22.21 -0.62
C ILE A 14 -0.07 22.09 -1.23
N TYR A 15 -0.53 20.86 -1.49
CA TYR A 15 -1.81 20.62 -2.17
C TYR A 15 -2.98 21.18 -1.36
N CYS A 16 -3.09 20.85 -0.08
CA CYS A 16 -4.19 21.35 0.75
C CYS A 16 -4.08 22.83 1.12
N ALA A 17 -3.01 23.52 0.71
CA ALA A 17 -2.72 24.91 1.05
C ALA A 17 -2.76 25.15 2.58
N ASN A 18 -2.18 24.23 3.37
CA ASN A 18 -2.15 24.34 4.83
C ASN A 18 -1.27 25.49 5.29
N THR A 19 -1.87 26.62 5.64
CA THR A 19 -1.14 27.82 6.08
C THR A 19 -0.60 27.70 7.51
N SER A 20 -0.95 26.63 8.22
CA SER A 20 -0.54 26.36 9.61
C SER A 20 0.61 25.34 9.71
N TRP A 21 1.28 25.00 8.60
CA TRP A 21 2.27 23.94 8.51
C TRP A 21 3.48 24.11 9.44
N GLY A 22 3.85 25.34 9.80
CA GLY A 22 5.09 25.65 10.48
C GLY A 22 5.25 25.01 11.87
N HIS A 23 4.17 24.75 12.60
CA HIS A 23 4.15 24.10 13.92
C HIS A 23 3.49 22.70 13.89
N ASN A 24 2.91 22.29 12.78
CA ASN A 24 2.25 21.00 12.59
C ASN A 24 3.18 20.05 11.83
N ARG A 25 4.35 19.78 12.41
CA ARG A 25 5.38 18.92 11.82
C ARG A 25 5.74 17.84 12.81
N GLU A 26 5.36 16.61 12.53
CA GLU A 26 5.66 15.46 13.36
C GLU A 26 6.37 14.39 12.54
N TRP A 27 7.27 13.66 13.19
CA TRP A 27 7.99 12.54 12.59
C TRP A 27 8.27 11.48 13.63
N TRP A 28 8.41 10.26 13.19
CA TRP A 28 8.74 9.12 14.02
C TRP A 28 9.72 8.21 13.29
N ARG A 29 10.31 7.26 13.99
CA ARG A 29 11.06 6.19 13.36
C ARG A 29 10.97 4.91 14.19
N PRO A 30 10.99 3.73 13.55
CA PRO A 30 11.13 2.45 14.23
C PRO A 30 12.41 2.42 15.09
N ARG A 31 12.36 1.72 16.23
CA ARG A 31 13.54 1.50 17.07
C ARG A 31 14.32 0.27 16.60
N GLU A 32 14.73 0.28 15.37
CA GLU A 32 15.51 -0.77 14.70
C GLU A 32 16.80 -0.17 14.14
N GLU A 33 17.81 -1.02 13.85
CA GLU A 33 19.14 -0.58 13.43
C GLU A 33 19.09 0.30 12.16
N ASN A 34 18.26 -0.08 11.19
CA ASN A 34 18.08 0.63 9.90
C ASN A 34 16.82 1.48 9.84
N GLY A 35 16.14 1.68 10.96
CA GLY A 35 14.90 2.46 11.03
C GLY A 35 15.06 3.86 10.45
N LYS A 36 14.22 4.21 9.47
CA LYS A 36 14.23 5.52 8.80
C LYS A 36 13.19 6.45 9.42
N TRP A 37 13.52 7.72 9.52
CA TRP A 37 12.56 8.76 9.89
C TRP A 37 11.43 8.86 8.86
N GLN A 38 10.19 8.84 9.36
CA GLN A 38 8.94 8.97 8.62
C GLN A 38 8.24 10.26 9.04
N TRP A 39 7.55 10.92 8.13
CA TRP A 39 6.77 12.13 8.42
C TRP A 39 5.29 11.78 8.55
N LEU A 40 4.64 12.41 9.51
CA LEU A 40 3.19 12.29 9.72
C LEU A 40 2.49 13.51 9.11
N ILE A 41 1.30 13.27 8.59
CA ILE A 41 0.38 14.33 8.18
C ILE A 41 -0.55 14.57 9.37
N VAL A 42 -0.47 15.76 9.95
CA VAL A 42 -1.24 16.15 11.13
C VAL A 42 -1.85 17.52 10.93
N ASP A 43 -3.00 17.75 11.55
CA ASP A 43 -3.66 19.05 11.70
C ASP A 43 -3.81 19.84 10.38
N LEU A 44 -4.66 19.34 9.50
CA LEU A 44 -4.97 19.98 8.21
C LEU A 44 -6.22 20.91 8.28
N ASP A 45 -6.62 21.36 9.46
CA ASP A 45 -7.81 22.19 9.68
C ASP A 45 -7.77 23.56 8.96
N ARG A 46 -6.55 24.02 8.63
CA ARG A 46 -6.31 25.23 7.85
C ARG A 46 -6.14 24.99 6.35
N GLY A 47 -6.33 23.75 5.93
CA GLY A 47 -6.26 23.33 4.52
C GLY A 47 -7.60 23.37 3.82
N PHE A 48 -7.60 23.15 2.51
CA PHE A 48 -8.78 23.03 1.63
C PHE A 48 -9.70 24.26 1.61
N ASN A 49 -9.23 25.42 2.06
CA ASN A 49 -10.00 26.65 2.03
C ASN A 49 -9.95 27.27 0.63
N ILE A 50 -11.12 27.51 0.04
CA ILE A 50 -11.22 28.06 -1.33
C ILE A 50 -10.53 29.43 -1.49
N ASN A 51 -10.53 30.25 -0.45
CA ASN A 51 -9.86 31.55 -0.45
C ASN A 51 -8.33 31.41 -0.50
N ASN A 52 -7.79 30.25 -0.14
CA ASN A 52 -6.37 29.93 -0.17
C ASN A 52 -5.99 29.07 -1.39
N SER A 53 -6.91 28.80 -2.32
CA SER A 53 -6.68 27.92 -3.46
C SER A 53 -5.50 28.32 -4.35
N ASN A 54 -5.13 29.59 -4.37
CA ASN A 54 -3.99 30.14 -5.11
C ASN A 54 -2.72 30.32 -4.25
N THR A 55 -2.74 29.99 -2.96
CA THR A 55 -1.56 30.17 -2.08
C THR A 55 -0.39 29.35 -2.62
N ASN A 56 0.77 30.01 -2.80
CA ASN A 56 1.99 29.37 -3.26
C ASN A 56 2.83 28.90 -2.08
N LEU A 57 2.55 27.69 -1.59
CA LEU A 57 3.34 27.08 -0.52
C LEU A 57 4.67 26.48 -1.00
N VAL A 58 4.88 26.34 -2.30
CA VAL A 58 6.22 25.94 -2.81
C VAL A 58 7.24 27.01 -2.48
N ASP A 59 6.89 28.28 -2.75
CA ASP A 59 7.71 29.46 -2.42
C ASP A 59 7.93 29.58 -0.91
N ASN A 60 6.86 29.56 -0.11
CA ASN A 60 6.96 29.65 1.34
C ASN A 60 7.85 28.55 1.97
N LEU A 61 7.66 27.29 1.56
CA LEU A 61 8.46 26.17 2.08
C LEU A 61 9.91 26.25 1.64
N LYS A 62 10.18 26.74 0.43
CA LYS A 62 11.50 26.95 -0.09
C LYS A 62 12.27 28.01 0.75
N ASP A 63 11.56 29.01 1.29
CA ASP A 63 12.17 30.09 2.06
C ASP A 63 12.19 29.81 3.57
N ASP A 64 11.20 29.10 4.12
CA ASP A 64 10.97 28.98 5.56
C ASP A 64 11.21 27.57 6.13
N TYR A 65 11.41 26.53 5.29
CA TYR A 65 11.68 25.18 5.77
C TYR A 65 13.11 24.74 5.48
N GLU A 66 14.00 24.93 6.45
CA GLU A 66 15.43 24.68 6.32
C GLU A 66 15.79 23.31 5.73
N LEU A 67 15.14 22.22 6.18
CA LEU A 67 15.40 20.89 5.64
C LEU A 67 15.06 20.80 4.15
N PHE A 68 13.93 21.39 3.73
CA PHE A 68 13.50 21.39 2.34
C PHE A 68 14.49 22.22 1.49
N GLN A 69 14.91 23.40 1.99
CA GLN A 69 15.91 24.24 1.33
C GLN A 69 17.22 23.47 1.05
N TYR A 70 17.74 22.77 2.06
CA TYR A 70 18.97 21.99 1.90
C TYR A 70 18.80 20.84 0.88
N LEU A 71 17.67 20.17 0.89
CA LEU A 71 17.40 19.07 -0.03
C LEU A 71 17.24 19.55 -1.48
N LEU A 72 16.70 20.74 -1.69
CA LEU A 72 16.59 21.35 -3.04
C LEU A 72 17.94 21.62 -3.70
N ASN A 73 19.06 21.65 -2.96
CA ASN A 73 20.39 21.72 -3.53
C ASN A 73 20.87 20.40 -4.17
N SER A 74 20.13 19.30 -3.97
CA SER A 74 20.43 18.01 -4.57
C SER A 74 19.58 17.80 -5.84
N PRO A 75 20.18 17.73 -7.03
CA PRO A 75 19.43 17.42 -8.26
C PRO A 75 18.63 16.11 -8.16
N PHE A 76 19.20 15.10 -7.51
CA PHE A 76 18.51 13.83 -7.27
C PHE A 76 17.23 14.02 -6.45
N PHE A 77 17.27 14.83 -5.39
CA PHE A 77 16.07 15.11 -4.60
C PHE A 77 15.06 15.92 -5.41
N VAL A 78 15.49 16.94 -6.15
CA VAL A 78 14.59 17.76 -6.98
C VAL A 78 13.88 16.89 -8.01
N ASP A 79 14.60 16.04 -8.73
CA ASP A 79 14.02 15.13 -9.72
C ASP A 79 12.98 14.18 -9.08
N ARG A 80 13.31 13.60 -7.93
CA ARG A 80 12.39 12.74 -7.17
C ARG A 80 11.17 13.52 -6.69
N PHE A 81 11.39 14.69 -6.10
CA PHE A 81 10.33 15.54 -5.56
C PHE A 81 9.32 15.95 -6.63
N VAL A 82 9.79 16.52 -7.75
CA VAL A 82 8.87 17.02 -8.78
C VAL A 82 8.08 15.90 -9.44
N GLN A 83 8.72 14.77 -9.75
CA GLN A 83 8.03 13.67 -10.43
C GLN A 83 7.10 12.87 -9.51
N ARG A 84 7.47 12.65 -8.25
CA ARG A 84 6.57 12.03 -7.27
C ARG A 84 5.39 12.94 -6.93
N SER A 85 5.64 14.24 -6.81
CA SER A 85 4.56 15.24 -6.66
C SER A 85 3.62 15.24 -7.85
N ALA A 86 4.14 15.22 -9.08
CA ALA A 86 3.33 15.12 -10.29
C ALA A 86 2.48 13.84 -10.33
N ALA A 87 3.04 12.71 -9.87
CA ALA A 87 2.29 11.46 -9.75
C ALA A 87 1.12 11.58 -8.76
N HIS A 88 1.34 12.21 -7.59
CA HIS A 88 0.26 12.47 -6.63
C HIS A 88 -0.78 13.45 -7.16
N LEU A 89 -0.36 14.56 -7.79
CA LEU A 89 -1.29 15.56 -8.36
C LEU A 89 -2.19 14.95 -9.45
N SER A 90 -1.66 14.00 -10.23
CA SER A 90 -2.41 13.36 -11.32
C SER A 90 -3.24 12.16 -10.86
N ASN A 91 -2.84 11.44 -9.79
CA ASN A 91 -3.47 10.18 -9.40
C ASN A 91 -4.12 10.21 -8.01
N THR A 92 -3.48 10.84 -7.02
CA THR A 92 -4.05 10.91 -5.67
C THR A 92 -5.05 12.04 -5.54
N PHE A 93 -4.76 13.20 -6.15
CA PHE A 93 -5.47 14.45 -5.95
C PHE A 93 -6.25 14.94 -7.17
N PHE A 94 -6.59 14.08 -8.14
CA PHE A 94 -7.43 14.51 -9.25
C PHE A 94 -8.86 14.81 -8.78
N ALA A 95 -9.50 15.80 -9.40
CA ALA A 95 -10.72 16.41 -8.87
C ALA A 95 -11.86 15.43 -8.64
N GLU A 96 -12.13 14.52 -9.57
CA GLU A 96 -13.23 13.57 -9.46
C GLU A 96 -13.07 12.64 -8.24
N ARG A 97 -11.83 12.22 -7.95
CA ARG A 97 -11.55 11.41 -6.76
C ARG A 97 -11.73 12.21 -5.49
N MET A 98 -11.20 13.44 -5.44
CA MET A 98 -11.35 14.32 -4.28
C MET A 98 -12.81 14.61 -4.00
N ASN A 99 -13.60 14.92 -5.03
CA ASN A 99 -15.03 15.14 -4.91
C ASN A 99 -15.77 13.89 -4.37
N SER A 100 -15.43 12.71 -4.89
CA SER A 100 -15.99 11.44 -4.40
C SER A 100 -15.68 11.19 -2.91
N ILE A 101 -14.47 11.53 -2.45
CA ILE A 101 -14.08 11.42 -1.04
C ILE A 101 -14.91 12.40 -0.18
N VAL A 102 -15.05 13.64 -0.62
CA VAL A 102 -15.86 14.67 0.09
C VAL A 102 -17.31 14.20 0.21
N ASP A 103 -17.91 13.70 -0.89
CA ASP A 103 -19.28 13.20 -0.89
C ASP A 103 -19.45 11.98 0.04
N SER A 104 -18.49 11.06 0.01
CA SER A 104 -18.51 9.87 0.87
C SER A 104 -18.44 10.26 2.35
N LEU A 105 -17.47 11.08 2.75
CA LEU A 105 -17.30 11.51 4.12
C LEU A 105 -18.47 12.38 4.59
N GLY A 106 -18.96 13.29 3.74
CA GLY A 106 -20.14 14.12 4.02
C GLY A 106 -21.37 13.26 4.27
N SER A 107 -21.60 12.23 3.44
CA SER A 107 -22.74 11.33 3.59
C SER A 107 -22.70 10.52 4.89
N MET A 108 -21.53 10.12 5.37
CA MET A 108 -21.37 9.36 6.61
C MET A 108 -21.86 10.13 7.84
N ILE A 109 -21.69 11.45 7.87
CA ILE A 109 -22.04 12.29 9.03
C ILE A 109 -23.33 13.11 8.83
N ASN A 110 -23.88 13.12 7.62
CA ASN A 110 -25.02 13.96 7.24
C ASN A 110 -26.25 13.80 8.17
N LEU A 111 -26.52 12.57 8.64
CA LEU A 111 -27.64 12.30 9.55
C LEU A 111 -27.43 12.89 10.95
N GLU A 112 -26.21 13.09 11.40
CA GLU A 112 -25.87 13.71 12.69
C GLU A 112 -25.75 15.24 12.62
N MET A 113 -25.60 15.80 11.42
CA MET A 113 -25.38 17.24 11.26
C MET A 113 -26.54 18.12 11.82
N PRO A 114 -27.83 17.78 11.66
CA PRO A 114 -28.91 18.57 12.29
C PRO A 114 -28.76 18.66 13.81
N ARG A 115 -28.41 17.56 14.48
CA ARG A 115 -28.18 17.50 15.93
C ARG A 115 -26.92 18.25 16.34
N HIS A 116 -25.84 18.19 15.56
CA HIS A 116 -24.64 18.97 15.78
C HIS A 116 -24.92 20.47 15.69
N ILE A 117 -25.67 20.91 14.67
CA ILE A 117 -26.06 22.30 14.44
C ILE A 117 -26.95 22.83 15.58
N ASP A 118 -27.95 22.04 16.00
CA ASP A 118 -28.84 22.42 17.13
C ASP A 118 -28.04 22.67 18.41
N ARG A 119 -26.99 21.86 18.63
CA ARG A 119 -26.17 21.99 19.85
C ARG A 119 -25.10 23.09 19.76
N TRP A 120 -24.41 23.22 18.62
CA TRP A 120 -23.18 24.02 18.51
C TRP A 120 -23.27 25.17 17.50
N GLY A 121 -24.29 25.22 16.68
CA GLY A 121 -24.42 26.21 15.59
C GLY A 121 -24.36 27.66 16.04
N ASN A 122 -24.85 27.96 17.27
CA ASN A 122 -24.84 29.30 17.85
C ASN A 122 -23.55 29.63 18.61
N GLU A 123 -22.62 28.67 18.76
CA GLU A 123 -21.36 28.81 19.52
C GLU A 123 -20.13 28.91 18.63
N GLY A 124 -20.29 29.37 17.39
CA GLY A 124 -19.21 29.47 16.39
C GLY A 124 -19.02 28.24 15.56
N GLY A 125 -19.89 27.23 15.65
CA GLY A 125 -19.96 26.07 14.77
C GLY A 125 -20.70 26.37 13.47
N ILE A 126 -21.00 25.30 12.70
CA ILE A 126 -21.78 25.41 11.44
C ILE A 126 -23.23 25.76 11.78
N PRO A 127 -23.75 26.91 11.30
CA PRO A 127 -25.05 27.45 11.81
C PRO A 127 -26.28 26.82 11.15
N SER A 128 -26.13 26.13 10.00
CA SER A 128 -27.27 25.53 9.28
C SER A 128 -26.83 24.46 8.31
N MET A 129 -27.73 23.57 7.86
CA MET A 129 -27.49 22.58 6.84
C MET A 129 -27.06 23.21 5.51
N ASN A 130 -27.64 24.33 5.12
CA ASN A 130 -27.25 25.02 3.87
C ASN A 130 -25.81 25.50 3.91
N ILE A 131 -25.32 25.95 5.06
CA ILE A 131 -23.90 26.32 5.23
C ILE A 131 -23.04 25.07 5.19
N TRP A 132 -23.43 23.98 5.86
CA TRP A 132 -22.75 22.70 5.80
C TRP A 132 -22.56 22.20 4.34
N GLU A 133 -23.61 22.20 3.56
CA GLU A 133 -23.61 21.82 2.15
C GLU A 133 -22.72 22.75 1.31
N SER A 134 -22.80 24.08 1.59
CA SER A 134 -21.94 25.07 0.92
C SER A 134 -20.45 24.85 1.21
N GLU A 135 -20.08 24.51 2.45
CA GLU A 135 -18.68 24.22 2.82
C GLU A 135 -18.15 22.94 2.10
N LEU A 136 -18.99 21.92 1.98
CA LEU A 136 -18.61 20.73 1.17
C LEU A 136 -18.38 21.10 -0.30
N ASP A 137 -19.22 21.95 -0.87
CA ASP A 137 -19.07 22.41 -2.25
C ASP A 137 -17.83 23.29 -2.43
N GLU A 138 -17.46 24.12 -1.44
CA GLU A 138 -16.21 24.89 -1.47
C GLU A 138 -14.97 24.01 -1.49
N ILE A 139 -14.95 22.91 -0.73
CA ILE A 139 -13.85 21.92 -0.76
C ILE A 139 -13.76 21.27 -2.13
N LYS A 140 -14.90 20.94 -2.76
CA LYS A 140 -14.89 20.39 -4.14
C LYS A 140 -14.38 21.41 -5.15
N GLN A 141 -14.82 22.66 -5.08
CA GLN A 141 -14.32 23.74 -5.94
C GLN A 141 -12.81 23.98 -5.76
N PHE A 142 -12.31 23.89 -4.52
CA PHE A 142 -10.88 23.93 -4.25
C PHE A 142 -10.14 22.83 -5.03
N ALA A 143 -10.65 21.60 -5.01
CA ALA A 143 -10.03 20.45 -5.64
C ALA A 143 -10.02 20.54 -7.18
N GLU A 144 -11.00 21.18 -7.81
CA GLU A 144 -11.15 21.24 -9.27
C GLU A 144 -9.91 21.76 -10.02
N ASN A 145 -9.25 22.78 -9.47
CA ASN A 145 -8.13 23.44 -10.13
C ASN A 145 -6.80 23.30 -9.37
N ARG A 146 -6.83 22.79 -8.12
CA ARG A 146 -5.67 22.87 -7.23
C ARG A 146 -4.45 22.09 -7.76
N SER A 147 -4.64 20.92 -8.32
CA SER A 147 -3.54 20.14 -8.91
C SER A 147 -2.80 20.91 -10.00
N THR A 148 -3.54 21.55 -10.91
CA THR A 148 -2.96 22.38 -11.97
C THR A 148 -2.24 23.63 -11.41
N ILE A 149 -2.84 24.30 -10.44
CA ILE A 149 -2.24 25.46 -9.78
C ILE A 149 -0.90 25.08 -9.14
N VAL A 150 -0.87 24.00 -8.35
CA VAL A 150 0.34 23.51 -7.69
C VAL A 150 1.41 23.13 -8.70
N GLN A 151 1.03 22.45 -9.78
CA GLN A 151 1.98 22.06 -10.83
C GLN A 151 2.62 23.29 -11.49
N ASN A 152 1.84 24.33 -11.78
CA ASN A 152 2.36 25.59 -12.33
C ASN A 152 3.28 26.30 -11.31
N GLN A 153 2.90 26.36 -10.03
CA GLN A 153 3.76 26.92 -8.98
C GLN A 153 5.09 26.17 -8.88
N MET A 154 5.07 24.84 -8.91
CA MET A 154 6.30 24.04 -8.91
C MET A 154 7.14 24.30 -10.18
N MET A 155 6.50 24.46 -11.33
CA MET A 155 7.18 24.77 -12.60
C MET A 155 7.93 26.09 -12.50
N ASP A 156 7.29 27.13 -11.97
CA ASP A 156 7.87 28.47 -11.85
C ASP A 156 8.96 28.51 -10.77
N GLU A 157 8.68 28.00 -9.55
CA GLU A 157 9.59 28.10 -8.40
C GLU A 157 10.84 27.21 -8.53
N LEU A 158 10.75 26.11 -9.25
CA LEU A 158 11.85 25.16 -9.42
C LEU A 158 12.46 25.21 -10.84
N ASN A 159 12.08 26.22 -11.66
CA ASN A 159 12.59 26.45 -13.02
C ASN A 159 12.49 25.20 -13.91
N MET A 160 11.31 24.55 -13.95
CA MET A 160 11.08 23.41 -14.82
C MET A 160 10.85 23.83 -16.28
N GLU A 161 11.28 23.01 -17.25
CA GLU A 161 11.22 23.32 -18.68
C GLU A 161 9.81 23.17 -19.29
N GLY A 162 8.84 22.69 -18.52
CA GLY A 162 7.48 22.41 -18.95
C GLY A 162 7.00 21.04 -18.50
N THR A 163 5.87 20.62 -19.05
CA THR A 163 5.24 19.34 -18.71
C THR A 163 4.99 18.49 -19.95
N VAL A 164 4.80 17.20 -19.76
CA VAL A 164 4.40 16.21 -20.76
C VAL A 164 3.27 15.36 -20.23
N GLU A 165 2.38 14.89 -21.08
CA GLU A 165 1.38 13.90 -20.74
C GLU A 165 1.97 12.49 -20.83
N VAL A 166 1.77 11.69 -19.80
CA VAL A 166 2.12 10.27 -19.79
C VAL A 166 0.85 9.45 -19.59
N ILE A 167 0.63 8.51 -20.50
CA ILE A 167 -0.47 7.55 -20.41
C ILE A 167 0.15 6.16 -20.14
N VAL A 168 -0.44 5.41 -19.23
CA VAL A 168 -0.05 4.03 -18.96
C VAL A 168 -1.26 3.10 -19.07
N ASN A 169 -1.05 1.98 -19.75
CA ASN A 169 -2.09 0.97 -19.96
C ASN A 169 -1.59 -0.41 -19.55
N VAL A 170 -2.50 -1.28 -19.18
CA VAL A 170 -2.27 -2.69 -18.84
C VAL A 170 -3.03 -3.57 -19.84
N GLN A 171 -2.35 -4.52 -20.46
CA GLN A 171 -2.94 -5.47 -21.40
C GLN A 171 -2.64 -6.93 -21.00
N PRO A 172 -3.67 -7.78 -20.80
CA PRO A 172 -5.10 -7.44 -20.80
C PRO A 172 -5.49 -6.54 -19.62
N GLN A 173 -6.59 -5.79 -19.77
CA GLN A 173 -7.05 -4.91 -18.70
C GLN A 173 -7.25 -5.67 -17.39
N GLY A 174 -6.71 -5.11 -16.31
CA GLY A 174 -6.82 -5.71 -14.99
C GLY A 174 -5.74 -6.75 -14.65
N ALA A 175 -4.83 -7.09 -15.58
CA ALA A 175 -3.78 -8.08 -15.33
C ALA A 175 -2.67 -7.63 -14.36
N GLY A 176 -2.56 -6.34 -14.09
CA GLY A 176 -1.51 -5.82 -13.22
C GLY A 176 -1.82 -4.44 -12.66
N LYS A 177 -0.85 -3.91 -11.90
CA LYS A 177 -0.81 -2.53 -11.41
C LYS A 177 0.48 -1.87 -11.88
N ILE A 178 0.42 -0.56 -12.10
CA ILE A 178 1.59 0.25 -12.43
C ILE A 178 1.75 1.33 -11.36
N LEU A 179 2.98 1.54 -10.92
CA LEU A 179 3.36 2.69 -10.11
C LEU A 179 4.17 3.66 -10.97
N LEU A 180 3.91 4.95 -10.83
CA LEU A 180 4.74 6.03 -11.35
C LEU A 180 5.41 6.74 -10.16
N ASN A 181 6.74 6.71 -10.11
CA ASN A 181 7.53 7.21 -8.98
C ASN A 181 7.01 6.68 -7.62
N ASP A 182 6.68 5.37 -7.58
CA ASP A 182 6.12 4.64 -6.44
C ASP A 182 4.73 5.13 -5.97
N VAL A 183 4.02 5.87 -6.82
CA VAL A 183 2.61 6.25 -6.61
C VAL A 183 1.73 5.40 -7.52
N PRO A 184 0.71 4.70 -6.97
CA PRO A 184 -0.21 3.91 -7.78
C PRO A 184 -0.99 4.77 -8.78
N ILE A 185 -1.14 4.26 -10.01
CA ILE A 185 -2.01 4.86 -10.99
C ILE A 185 -3.44 4.42 -10.72
N ILE A 186 -4.27 5.38 -10.35
CA ILE A 186 -5.68 5.17 -10.04
C ILE A 186 -6.62 6.05 -10.90
N HIS A 187 -6.04 6.95 -11.70
CA HIS A 187 -6.82 7.73 -12.67
C HIS A 187 -7.45 6.78 -13.70
N PRO A 188 -8.76 6.89 -13.98
CA PRO A 188 -9.47 5.94 -14.86
C PRO A 188 -8.88 5.81 -16.27
N GLU A 189 -8.32 6.89 -16.80
CA GLU A 189 -7.70 6.92 -18.11
C GLU A 189 -6.21 6.56 -18.08
N GLY A 190 -5.65 6.20 -16.93
CA GLY A 190 -4.24 5.85 -16.77
C GLY A 190 -3.30 7.00 -17.11
N LYS A 191 -3.75 8.26 -17.04
CA LYS A 191 -2.98 9.43 -17.47
C LYS A 191 -2.47 10.28 -16.31
N GLY A 192 -1.40 11.02 -16.57
CA GLY A 192 -0.87 12.03 -15.67
C GLY A 192 0.00 13.02 -16.39
N THR A 193 0.19 14.20 -15.78
CA THR A 193 1.04 15.28 -16.30
C THR A 193 2.32 15.34 -15.48
N PHE A 194 3.47 15.15 -16.12
CA PHE A 194 4.78 15.04 -15.50
C PHE A 194 5.74 16.11 -15.99
N PHE A 195 6.78 16.43 -15.22
CA PHE A 195 7.76 17.44 -15.59
C PHE A 195 8.68 16.93 -16.70
N LYS A 196 8.84 17.76 -17.74
CA LYS A 196 9.64 17.45 -18.90
C LYS A 196 11.12 17.31 -18.57
N ASN A 197 11.80 16.40 -19.26
CA ASN A 197 13.24 16.11 -19.10
C ASN A 197 13.65 15.70 -17.67
N LYS A 198 12.70 15.15 -16.88
CA LYS A 198 12.95 14.58 -15.57
C LYS A 198 12.74 13.06 -15.58
N PRO A 199 13.53 12.30 -14.83
CA PRO A 199 13.41 10.84 -14.80
C PRO A 199 12.06 10.41 -14.21
N LEU A 200 11.34 9.58 -14.93
CA LEU A 200 10.11 8.94 -14.52
C LEU A 200 10.40 7.46 -14.24
N HIS A 201 10.12 7.00 -13.04
CA HIS A 201 10.28 5.61 -12.65
C HIS A 201 8.94 4.89 -12.78
N LEU A 202 8.90 3.84 -13.59
CA LEU A 202 7.74 2.97 -13.75
C LEU A 202 8.05 1.62 -13.14
N THR A 203 7.16 1.13 -12.30
CA THR A 203 7.21 -0.21 -11.73
C THR A 203 5.90 -0.92 -11.98
N VAL A 204 5.95 -2.16 -12.44
CA VAL A 204 4.77 -2.96 -12.74
C VAL A 204 4.71 -4.17 -11.82
N PHE A 205 3.49 -4.52 -11.43
CA PHE A 205 3.19 -5.70 -10.62
C PHE A 205 2.09 -6.52 -11.26
N SER A 206 2.34 -7.81 -11.41
CA SER A 206 1.32 -8.75 -11.87
C SER A 206 0.24 -8.95 -10.81
N LYS A 207 -1.01 -9.10 -11.27
CA LYS A 207 -2.05 -9.70 -10.42
C LYS A 207 -2.01 -11.22 -10.51
N PRO A 208 -2.53 -11.93 -9.50
CA PRO A 208 -2.64 -13.38 -9.53
C PRO A 208 -3.29 -13.89 -10.81
N GLY A 209 -2.72 -14.94 -11.39
CA GLY A 209 -3.14 -15.50 -12.67
C GLY A 209 -2.51 -14.84 -13.91
N TYR A 210 -1.64 -13.84 -13.72
CA TYR A 210 -0.93 -13.17 -14.81
C TYR A 210 0.56 -13.06 -14.52
N GLN A 211 1.37 -13.05 -15.59
CA GLN A 211 2.79 -12.78 -15.54
C GLN A 211 3.13 -11.63 -16.48
N PHE A 212 3.99 -10.71 -16.01
CA PHE A 212 4.46 -9.61 -16.84
C PHE A 212 5.39 -10.13 -17.93
N VAL A 213 5.14 -9.69 -19.17
CA VAL A 213 5.93 -10.05 -20.35
C VAL A 213 6.91 -8.95 -20.72
N GLY A 214 6.46 -7.70 -20.63
CA GLY A 214 7.30 -6.55 -20.96
C GLY A 214 6.49 -5.26 -21.19
N TRP A 215 7.20 -4.16 -21.26
CA TRP A 215 6.68 -2.87 -21.74
C TRP A 215 6.78 -2.85 -23.26
N GLU A 216 5.68 -2.61 -23.96
CA GLU A 216 5.63 -2.67 -25.42
C GLU A 216 6.70 -1.81 -26.07
N GLY A 217 7.63 -2.44 -26.80
CA GLY A 217 8.73 -1.77 -27.52
C GLY A 217 9.78 -1.07 -26.64
N VAL A 218 9.77 -1.29 -25.31
CA VAL A 218 10.67 -0.60 -24.36
C VAL A 218 11.61 -1.56 -23.63
N SER A 219 11.07 -2.52 -22.84
CA SER A 219 11.86 -3.39 -21.95
C SER A 219 11.02 -4.54 -21.41
N ASP A 220 11.67 -5.64 -21.02
CA ASP A 220 11.09 -6.76 -20.27
C ASP A 220 11.31 -6.64 -18.75
N SER A 221 11.98 -5.60 -18.29
CA SER A 221 12.18 -5.36 -16.86
C SER A 221 10.89 -4.85 -16.20
N THR A 222 10.57 -5.38 -15.03
CA THR A 222 9.43 -4.92 -14.21
C THR A 222 9.59 -3.48 -13.74
N THR A 223 10.82 -2.96 -13.72
CA THR A 223 11.11 -1.56 -13.35
C THR A 223 11.95 -0.91 -14.43
N ILE A 224 11.50 0.25 -14.90
CA ILE A 224 12.21 1.08 -15.88
C ILE A 224 12.29 2.52 -15.42
N THR A 225 13.33 3.23 -15.90
CA THR A 225 13.45 4.68 -15.76
C THR A 225 13.44 5.29 -17.15
N TYR A 226 12.58 6.26 -17.36
CA TYR A 226 12.41 6.93 -18.64
C TYR A 226 12.46 8.45 -18.48
N ASN A 227 13.25 9.11 -19.33
CA ASN A 227 13.36 10.57 -19.34
C ASN A 227 12.36 11.15 -20.35
N CYS A 228 11.19 11.58 -19.87
CA CYS A 228 10.09 12.03 -20.72
C CYS A 228 10.38 13.40 -21.34
N ALA A 229 10.75 13.43 -22.61
CA ALA A 229 10.95 14.66 -23.37
C ALA A 229 9.70 15.13 -24.14
N MET A 230 8.73 14.25 -24.34
CA MET A 230 7.47 14.46 -25.08
C MET A 230 6.36 13.59 -24.50
N ASP A 231 5.13 13.87 -24.89
CA ASP A 231 3.97 13.03 -24.56
C ASP A 231 4.24 11.57 -24.95
N THR A 232 3.93 10.65 -24.05
CA THR A 232 4.36 9.25 -24.18
C THR A 232 3.30 8.31 -23.63
N THR A 233 3.11 7.17 -24.30
CA THR A 233 2.26 6.08 -23.82
C THR A 233 3.12 4.85 -23.51
N PHE A 234 2.93 4.26 -22.34
CA PHE A 234 3.50 2.98 -21.94
C PHE A 234 2.41 1.93 -21.85
N ILE A 235 2.65 0.75 -22.44
CA ILE A 235 1.74 -0.38 -22.36
C ILE A 235 2.48 -1.54 -21.69
N ALA A 236 1.99 -1.95 -20.52
CA ALA A 236 2.46 -3.14 -19.82
C ALA A 236 1.71 -4.36 -20.35
N ILE A 237 2.44 -5.30 -20.95
CA ILE A 237 1.90 -6.53 -21.53
C ILE A 237 2.02 -7.66 -20.52
N PHE A 238 0.94 -8.43 -20.37
CA PHE A 238 0.87 -9.61 -19.51
C PHE A 238 0.33 -10.81 -20.30
N ASP A 239 0.81 -11.99 -19.92
CA ASP A 239 0.24 -13.26 -20.31
C ASP A 239 -0.43 -13.94 -19.11
N VAL A 240 -1.25 -14.94 -19.36
CA VAL A 240 -1.78 -15.81 -18.31
C VAL A 240 -0.64 -16.61 -17.70
N SER A 241 -0.52 -16.58 -16.38
CA SER A 241 0.44 -17.41 -15.65
C SER A 241 -0.13 -18.83 -15.43
N ASN A 242 0.74 -19.77 -15.11
CA ASN A 242 0.33 -21.11 -14.72
C ASN A 242 0.06 -21.26 -13.22
N GLU A 243 -0.11 -20.16 -12.49
CA GLU A 243 -0.45 -20.16 -11.08
C GLU A 243 -1.87 -20.66 -10.84
N PHE A 244 -2.07 -21.40 -9.76
CA PHE A 244 -3.38 -21.85 -9.33
C PHE A 244 -3.89 -20.98 -8.16
N ILE A 245 -4.99 -20.28 -8.38
CA ILE A 245 -5.62 -19.49 -7.32
C ILE A 245 -6.46 -20.42 -6.45
N LEU A 246 -6.11 -20.51 -5.16
CA LEU A 246 -6.87 -21.31 -4.21
C LEU A 246 -8.25 -20.69 -3.93
N PRO A 247 -9.29 -21.50 -3.70
CA PRO A 247 -10.59 -21.02 -3.29
C PRO A 247 -10.52 -20.44 -1.87
N GLU A 248 -11.48 -19.61 -1.48
CA GLU A 248 -11.56 -19.04 -0.11
C GLU A 248 -11.80 -20.11 0.96
N VAL A 249 -12.41 -21.23 0.60
CA VAL A 249 -12.72 -22.34 1.51
C VAL A 249 -12.28 -23.66 0.89
N ILE A 250 -11.56 -24.46 1.63
CA ILE A 250 -11.24 -25.85 1.27
C ILE A 250 -12.42 -26.74 1.67
N GLU A 251 -13.21 -27.16 0.70
CA GLU A 251 -14.47 -27.88 0.96
C GLU A 251 -14.29 -29.38 1.25
N GLU A 252 -13.16 -29.97 0.86
CA GLU A 252 -12.82 -31.38 1.06
C GLU A 252 -11.33 -31.57 1.34
N ASN A 253 -10.93 -32.73 1.85
CA ASN A 253 -9.54 -33.06 2.06
C ASN A 253 -8.74 -32.86 0.77
N THR A 254 -7.80 -31.94 0.78
CA THR A 254 -7.09 -31.46 -0.39
C THR A 254 -5.60 -31.65 -0.22
N THR A 255 -4.90 -32.01 -1.29
CA THR A 255 -3.45 -32.10 -1.36
C THR A 255 -2.92 -31.18 -2.43
N LEU A 256 -2.04 -30.23 -2.06
CA LEU A 256 -1.29 -29.39 -2.97
C LEU A 256 0.04 -30.08 -3.32
N THR A 257 0.37 -30.13 -4.59
CA THR A 257 1.60 -30.70 -5.12
C THR A 257 2.40 -29.64 -5.89
N ASN A 258 3.69 -29.86 -6.11
CA ASN A 258 4.59 -28.86 -6.74
C ASN A 258 4.47 -28.72 -8.27
N VAL A 259 3.29 -28.97 -8.84
CA VAL A 259 3.06 -28.88 -10.29
C VAL A 259 2.93 -27.44 -10.79
N HIS A 260 2.59 -26.53 -9.92
CA HIS A 260 2.51 -25.07 -10.17
C HIS A 260 2.55 -24.31 -8.84
N PRO A 261 2.89 -23.02 -8.85
CA PRO A 261 2.72 -22.15 -7.69
C PRO A 261 1.23 -21.97 -7.37
N TYR A 262 0.91 -21.92 -6.08
CA TYR A 262 -0.44 -21.61 -5.60
C TYR A 262 -0.51 -20.18 -5.08
N VAL A 263 -1.66 -19.53 -5.24
CA VAL A 263 -1.88 -18.16 -4.79
C VAL A 263 -3.10 -18.09 -3.89
N VAL A 264 -2.92 -17.49 -2.72
CA VAL A 264 -3.99 -17.14 -1.78
C VAL A 264 -4.29 -15.65 -1.94
N THR A 265 -5.44 -15.32 -2.54
CA THR A 265 -5.81 -13.94 -2.86
C THR A 265 -6.68 -13.25 -1.81
N GLN A 266 -7.35 -14.05 -0.96
CA GLN A 266 -8.20 -13.65 0.16
C GLN A 266 -7.91 -14.61 1.31
N ASP A 267 -8.64 -14.50 2.42
CA ASP A 267 -8.50 -15.47 3.50
C ASP A 267 -8.86 -16.88 3.02
N LEU A 268 -7.99 -17.84 3.33
CA LEU A 268 -8.17 -19.27 3.04
C LEU A 268 -8.64 -19.96 4.32
N LEU A 269 -9.87 -20.43 4.33
CA LEU A 269 -10.42 -21.21 5.44
C LEU A 269 -10.23 -22.72 5.23
N ILE A 270 -9.68 -23.40 6.20
CA ILE A 270 -9.67 -24.86 6.35
C ILE A 270 -10.67 -25.21 7.47
N PRO A 271 -11.91 -25.58 7.12
CA PRO A 271 -12.95 -25.84 8.12
C PRO A 271 -12.66 -27.04 9.02
N SER A 272 -13.35 -27.11 10.14
CA SER A 272 -13.30 -28.26 11.05
C SER A 272 -13.57 -29.58 10.31
N ASN A 273 -12.82 -30.63 10.60
CA ASN A 273 -12.81 -31.95 9.95
C ASN A 273 -12.26 -31.98 8.50
N ILE A 274 -11.68 -30.91 8.01
CA ILE A 274 -10.98 -30.86 6.71
C ILE A 274 -9.47 -30.87 6.94
N LEU A 275 -8.77 -31.66 6.13
CA LEU A 275 -7.31 -31.71 6.07
C LEU A 275 -6.81 -31.06 4.77
N LEU A 276 -5.99 -30.04 4.92
CA LEU A 276 -5.15 -29.55 3.83
C LEU A 276 -3.72 -30.09 3.99
N THR A 277 -3.23 -30.78 2.98
CA THR A 277 -1.85 -31.27 2.90
C THR A 277 -1.10 -30.47 1.85
N ILE A 278 0.06 -29.91 2.20
CA ILE A 278 0.98 -29.22 1.29
C ILE A 278 2.23 -30.10 1.20
N GLN A 279 2.53 -30.59 0.00
CA GLN A 279 3.66 -31.46 -0.25
C GLN A 279 4.95 -30.68 -0.53
N GLU A 280 6.07 -31.39 -0.49
CA GLU A 280 7.42 -30.86 -0.73
C GLU A 280 7.52 -30.03 -2.02
N GLY A 281 8.32 -28.97 -1.97
CA GLY A 281 8.60 -28.09 -3.10
C GLY A 281 7.44 -27.18 -3.53
N VAL A 282 6.33 -27.16 -2.81
CA VAL A 282 5.22 -26.25 -3.12
C VAL A 282 5.61 -24.83 -2.81
N GLU A 283 5.31 -23.91 -3.73
CA GLU A 283 5.29 -22.45 -3.50
C GLU A 283 3.87 -21.99 -3.24
N LEU A 284 3.65 -21.39 -2.08
CA LEU A 284 2.40 -20.73 -1.69
C LEU A 284 2.64 -19.23 -1.59
N ARG A 285 2.03 -18.46 -2.49
CA ARG A 285 2.18 -17.01 -2.60
C ARG A 285 0.96 -16.33 -1.99
N MET A 286 1.20 -15.54 -0.95
CA MET A 286 0.16 -14.91 -0.15
C MET A 286 -0.07 -13.47 -0.60
N PHE A 287 -1.30 -13.12 -0.92
CA PHE A 287 -1.65 -11.75 -1.29
C PHE A 287 -1.69 -10.84 -0.05
N HIS A 288 -1.59 -9.52 -0.28
CA HIS A 288 -1.58 -8.54 0.81
C HIS A 288 -2.78 -8.71 1.75
N GLY A 289 -2.49 -8.89 3.04
CA GLY A 289 -3.50 -9.03 4.10
C GLY A 289 -4.22 -10.38 4.13
N SER A 290 -3.99 -11.31 3.16
CA SER A 290 -4.62 -12.63 3.20
C SER A 290 -4.07 -13.51 4.33
N ASN A 291 -4.93 -14.36 4.88
CA ASN A 291 -4.61 -15.27 5.99
C ASN A 291 -4.89 -16.73 5.59
N ILE A 292 -4.27 -17.67 6.31
CA ILE A 292 -4.69 -19.07 6.32
C ILE A 292 -5.34 -19.33 7.68
N HIS A 293 -6.65 -19.49 7.70
CA HIS A 293 -7.41 -19.78 8.91
C HIS A 293 -7.67 -21.28 9.03
N VAL A 294 -7.16 -21.91 10.09
CA VAL A 294 -7.21 -23.36 10.31
C VAL A 294 -8.09 -23.67 11.51
N GLU A 295 -9.29 -24.16 11.26
CA GLU A 295 -10.19 -24.77 12.23
C GLU A 295 -10.10 -26.31 12.20
N GLY A 296 -9.66 -26.84 11.05
CA GLY A 296 -9.42 -28.26 10.81
C GLY A 296 -7.97 -28.65 11.03
N GLN A 297 -7.35 -29.28 10.04
CA GLN A 297 -6.00 -29.79 10.13
C GLN A 297 -5.14 -29.32 8.94
N LEU A 298 -3.89 -28.93 9.20
CA LEU A 298 -2.93 -28.50 8.21
C LEU A 298 -1.64 -29.31 8.32
N PHE A 299 -1.28 -30.02 7.25
CA PHE A 299 -0.01 -30.70 7.10
C PHE A 299 0.85 -30.01 6.06
N ILE A 300 1.97 -29.43 6.47
CA ILE A 300 2.98 -28.85 5.60
C ILE A 300 4.21 -29.74 5.66
N ASN A 301 4.40 -30.56 4.63
CA ASN A 301 5.37 -31.65 4.60
C ASN A 301 6.46 -31.39 3.56
N GLY A 302 7.35 -30.43 3.82
CA GLY A 302 8.56 -30.23 3.02
C GLY A 302 9.64 -31.25 3.33
N THR A 303 10.71 -31.22 2.54
CA THR A 303 11.95 -31.97 2.76
C THR A 303 13.14 -31.02 2.74
N GLU A 304 14.32 -31.47 3.20
CA GLU A 304 15.56 -30.68 3.16
C GLU A 304 15.93 -30.30 1.73
N GLU A 305 15.76 -31.22 0.78
CA GLU A 305 16.05 -31.00 -0.64
C GLU A 305 14.99 -30.16 -1.34
N ASN A 306 13.72 -30.24 -0.91
CA ASN A 306 12.59 -29.56 -1.51
C ASN A 306 11.74 -28.89 -0.42
N PRO A 307 12.20 -27.78 0.19
CA PRO A 307 11.43 -27.07 1.20
C PRO A 307 10.18 -26.42 0.58
N ILE A 308 9.17 -26.21 1.42
CA ILE A 308 7.98 -25.45 1.06
C ILE A 308 8.26 -23.98 1.30
N HIS A 309 7.79 -23.11 0.39
CA HIS A 309 7.91 -21.67 0.51
C HIS A 309 6.53 -21.02 0.67
N ILE A 310 6.33 -20.27 1.75
CA ILE A 310 5.13 -19.46 2.00
C ILE A 310 5.59 -18.01 2.09
N THR A 311 5.32 -17.23 1.05
CA THR A 311 5.89 -15.89 0.89
C THR A 311 4.83 -14.88 0.45
N ALA A 312 5.12 -13.58 0.62
CA ALA A 312 4.28 -12.55 0.02
C ALA A 312 4.27 -12.68 -1.52
N TYR A 313 3.11 -12.47 -2.14
CA TYR A 313 2.96 -12.54 -3.59
C TYR A 313 3.90 -11.58 -4.34
N ASN A 314 4.08 -10.38 -3.80
CA ASN A 314 5.01 -9.37 -4.31
C ASN A 314 5.87 -8.85 -3.15
N SER A 315 7.17 -8.77 -3.36
CA SER A 315 8.14 -8.23 -2.40
C SER A 315 8.20 -6.70 -2.37
N ILE A 316 7.03 -6.03 -2.29
CA ILE A 316 6.97 -4.58 -2.12
C ILE A 316 7.05 -4.26 -0.63
N GLU A 317 7.83 -3.26 -0.27
CA GLU A 317 7.84 -2.68 1.07
C GLU A 317 6.38 -2.39 1.52
N ASN A 318 5.98 -2.95 2.67
CA ASN A 318 4.62 -2.93 3.23
C ASN A 318 3.54 -3.83 2.56
N ASN A 319 3.91 -4.75 1.69
CA ASN A 319 2.95 -5.67 1.08
C ASN A 319 2.89 -7.02 1.84
N ARG A 320 2.89 -6.97 3.17
CA ARG A 320 2.84 -8.16 4.02
C ARG A 320 1.49 -8.84 3.90
N TRP A 321 1.50 -10.18 3.89
CA TRP A 321 0.30 -10.98 4.10
C TRP A 321 -0.01 -11.10 5.60
N GLY A 322 -1.11 -11.73 5.97
CA GLY A 322 -1.51 -11.90 7.37
C GLY A 322 -0.67 -12.95 8.10
N ALA A 323 -1.32 -14.04 8.51
CA ALA A 323 -0.71 -15.12 9.28
C ALA A 323 -1.36 -16.47 8.97
N ILE A 324 -0.73 -17.55 9.45
CA ILE A 324 -1.37 -18.87 9.59
C ILE A 324 -1.99 -18.91 10.98
N CYS A 325 -3.32 -18.87 11.04
CA CYS A 325 -4.10 -18.74 12.27
C CYS A 325 -4.81 -20.07 12.61
N PHE A 326 -4.32 -20.77 13.59
CA PHE A 326 -4.98 -21.96 14.15
C PHE A 326 -5.94 -21.53 15.26
N THR A 327 -7.22 -21.85 15.14
CA THR A 327 -8.23 -21.43 16.12
C THR A 327 -9.12 -22.60 16.50
N ASN A 328 -8.99 -23.07 17.74
CA ASN A 328 -9.76 -24.19 18.31
C ASN A 328 -9.69 -25.48 17.44
N ALA A 329 -8.60 -25.69 16.71
CA ALA A 329 -8.36 -26.88 15.92
C ALA A 329 -8.12 -28.07 16.85
N LEU A 330 -8.98 -29.10 16.79
CA LEU A 330 -8.95 -30.24 17.69
C LEU A 330 -7.83 -31.22 17.36
N ASP A 331 -7.52 -31.37 16.06
CA ASP A 331 -6.50 -32.29 15.57
C ASP A 331 -5.13 -31.60 15.49
N THR A 332 -4.07 -32.36 15.76
CA THR A 332 -2.70 -31.83 15.68
C THR A 332 -2.31 -31.56 14.24
N SER A 333 -1.86 -30.33 13.98
CA SER A 333 -1.27 -29.93 12.71
C SER A 333 0.25 -30.06 12.73
N TYR A 334 0.86 -30.29 11.57
CA TYR A 334 2.30 -30.51 11.40
C TYR A 334 2.88 -29.59 10.34
N ILE A 335 4.01 -28.95 10.66
CA ILE A 335 4.74 -28.07 9.75
C ILE A 335 6.22 -28.48 9.76
N SER A 336 6.73 -28.90 8.61
CA SER A 336 8.14 -29.32 8.49
C SER A 336 8.80 -28.78 7.23
N HIS A 337 10.12 -28.50 7.30
CA HIS A 337 10.97 -28.06 6.18
C HIS A 337 10.30 -26.94 5.37
N THR A 338 9.97 -25.84 6.03
CA THR A 338 9.18 -24.75 5.45
C THR A 338 9.88 -23.41 5.71
N LYS A 339 9.95 -22.57 4.67
CA LYS A 339 10.38 -21.18 4.76
C LYS A 339 9.16 -20.25 4.70
N ILE A 340 9.04 -19.39 5.70
CA ILE A 340 7.93 -18.42 5.83
C ILE A 340 8.52 -17.02 5.87
N SER A 341 8.06 -16.13 5.00
CA SER A 341 8.50 -14.73 5.00
C SER A 341 7.39 -13.76 4.60
N GLY A 342 7.53 -12.50 5.02
CA GLY A 342 6.61 -11.42 4.66
C GLY A 342 5.26 -11.45 5.37
N ALA A 343 5.14 -12.18 6.49
CA ALA A 343 3.92 -12.21 7.29
C ALA A 343 3.82 -11.00 8.23
N SER A 344 2.59 -10.71 8.68
CA SER A 344 2.29 -9.63 9.63
C SER A 344 1.52 -10.15 10.85
N THR A 345 0.27 -9.76 10.99
CA THR A 345 -0.66 -10.22 12.02
C THR A 345 -1.86 -10.90 11.36
N GLY A 346 -2.50 -11.83 12.07
CA GLY A 346 -3.62 -12.57 11.54
C GLY A 346 -4.96 -11.82 11.59
N ILE A 347 -6.04 -12.58 11.38
CA ILE A 347 -7.42 -12.09 11.21
C ILE A 347 -7.87 -11.17 12.37
N ASP A 348 -7.49 -11.50 13.59
CA ASP A 348 -7.73 -10.66 14.76
C ASP A 348 -6.39 -10.22 15.37
N PRO A 349 -5.94 -8.99 15.10
CA PRO A 349 -4.66 -8.50 15.61
C PRO A 349 -4.57 -8.42 17.14
N SER A 350 -5.67 -8.54 17.87
CA SER A 350 -5.66 -8.57 19.35
C SER A 350 -5.21 -9.92 19.91
N VAL A 351 -5.28 -10.99 19.12
CA VAL A 351 -4.95 -12.35 19.50
C VAL A 351 -4.03 -13.08 18.52
N HIS A 352 -4.01 -12.68 17.25
CA HIS A 352 -3.14 -13.27 16.22
C HIS A 352 -1.90 -12.40 15.98
N HIS A 353 -0.90 -12.51 16.86
CA HIS A 353 0.28 -11.63 16.82
C HIS A 353 1.45 -12.19 15.99
N GLY A 354 1.50 -13.48 15.71
CA GLY A 354 2.64 -14.12 15.04
C GLY A 354 2.34 -14.55 13.60
N ALA A 355 3.38 -14.71 12.78
CA ALA A 355 3.27 -15.34 11.45
C ALA A 355 2.60 -16.72 11.51
N ILE A 356 2.85 -17.46 12.59
CA ILE A 356 2.04 -18.61 13.01
C ILE A 356 1.40 -18.24 14.35
N SER A 357 0.08 -18.15 14.39
CA SER A 357 -0.70 -17.87 15.59
C SER A 357 -1.56 -19.08 15.95
N SER A 358 -1.47 -19.55 17.18
CA SER A 358 -2.19 -20.73 17.67
C SER A 358 -3.00 -20.41 18.92
N ILE A 359 -4.32 -20.55 18.81
CA ILE A 359 -5.26 -20.36 19.91
C ILE A 359 -5.98 -21.67 20.20
N ASN A 360 -5.81 -22.21 21.40
CA ASN A 360 -6.43 -23.47 21.83
C ASN A 360 -6.23 -24.63 20.83
N SER A 361 -5.07 -24.69 20.16
CA SER A 361 -4.79 -25.65 19.10
C SER A 361 -3.49 -26.40 19.39
N HIS A 362 -3.23 -27.51 18.67
CA HIS A 362 -2.03 -28.32 18.83
C HIS A 362 -1.20 -28.34 17.56
N ILE A 363 0.08 -27.92 17.65
CA ILE A 363 0.96 -27.80 16.48
C ILE A 363 2.32 -28.45 16.79
N VAL A 364 2.84 -29.20 15.84
CA VAL A 364 4.21 -29.70 15.84
C VAL A 364 4.98 -29.09 14.67
N ILE A 365 6.08 -28.43 14.99
CA ILE A 365 6.90 -27.69 14.04
C ILE A 365 8.33 -28.25 14.08
N SER A 366 8.91 -28.48 12.90
CA SER A 366 10.30 -28.91 12.80
C SER A 366 10.96 -28.37 11.52
N HIS A 367 12.25 -28.04 11.59
CA HIS A 367 13.05 -27.62 10.42
C HIS A 367 12.40 -26.46 9.64
N ILE A 368 11.89 -25.44 10.34
CA ILE A 368 11.34 -24.24 9.68
C ILE A 368 12.28 -23.06 9.80
N GLU A 369 12.20 -22.18 8.83
CA GLU A 369 12.85 -20.88 8.82
C GLU A 369 11.77 -19.80 8.69
N ILE A 370 11.69 -18.89 9.68
CA ILE A 370 10.77 -17.74 9.64
C ILE A 370 11.62 -16.47 9.68
N GLU A 371 11.45 -15.61 8.69
CA GLU A 371 12.19 -14.35 8.55
C GLU A 371 11.28 -13.26 7.96
N ASP A 372 11.69 -12.00 8.02
CA ASP A 372 10.94 -10.84 7.52
C ASP A 372 9.50 -10.83 8.08
N VAL A 373 9.35 -10.93 9.40
CA VAL A 373 8.06 -10.95 10.10
C VAL A 373 8.12 -10.09 11.37
N PHE A 374 6.98 -9.56 11.83
CA PHE A 374 6.91 -8.82 13.08
C PHE A 374 7.15 -9.71 14.29
N PHE A 375 6.44 -10.84 14.35
CA PHE A 375 6.63 -11.88 15.36
C PHE A 375 6.55 -13.25 14.68
N PRO A 376 7.51 -14.15 14.94
CA PRO A 376 7.47 -15.47 14.31
C PRO A 376 6.29 -16.33 14.74
N ILE A 377 6.09 -16.49 16.04
CA ILE A 377 5.09 -17.42 16.59
C ILE A 377 4.41 -16.81 17.82
N PHE A 378 3.09 -16.96 17.88
CA PHE A 378 2.25 -16.64 19.04
C PHE A 378 1.39 -17.85 19.43
N VAL A 379 1.30 -18.13 20.73
CA VAL A 379 0.51 -19.27 21.24
C VAL A 379 -0.28 -18.85 22.47
N GLU A 380 -1.58 -19.11 22.44
CA GLU A 380 -2.48 -18.94 23.58
C GLU A 380 -3.34 -20.19 23.78
N GLY A 381 -3.10 -20.93 24.82
CA GLY A 381 -3.74 -22.24 25.07
C GLY A 381 -3.25 -23.33 24.11
N GLY A 382 -3.72 -24.55 24.28
CA GLY A 382 -3.28 -25.70 23.49
C GLY A 382 -1.82 -26.12 23.76
N SER A 383 -1.11 -26.55 22.72
CA SER A 383 0.31 -26.90 22.79
C SER A 383 1.05 -26.67 21.50
N ILE A 384 2.33 -26.32 21.60
CA ILE A 384 3.26 -26.24 20.47
C ILE A 384 4.53 -27.00 20.82
N SER A 385 5.05 -27.76 19.86
CA SER A 385 6.40 -28.34 19.90
C SER A 385 7.22 -27.82 18.74
N ILE A 386 8.40 -27.28 19.03
CA ILE A 386 9.30 -26.74 18.01
C ILE A 386 10.67 -27.37 18.14
N SER A 387 11.22 -27.86 17.05
CA SER A 387 12.57 -28.43 16.99
C SER A 387 13.29 -27.98 15.71
N GLU A 388 14.63 -27.89 15.77
CA GLU A 388 15.53 -27.68 14.65
C GLU A 388 15.09 -26.54 13.71
N SER A 389 14.71 -25.38 14.28
CA SER A 389 14.09 -24.29 13.57
C SER A 389 14.81 -22.94 13.81
N ALA A 390 14.85 -22.09 12.80
CA ALA A 390 15.38 -20.73 12.87
C ALA A 390 14.22 -19.71 12.83
N LEU A 391 14.11 -18.87 13.85
CA LEU A 391 13.04 -17.89 14.00
C LEU A 391 13.67 -16.52 14.16
N THR A 392 13.45 -15.63 13.21
CA THR A 392 13.92 -14.24 13.22
C THR A 392 12.75 -13.28 13.10
N CYS A 393 12.88 -12.11 13.70
CA CYS A 393 11.91 -11.04 13.58
C CYS A 393 12.63 -9.74 13.19
N ASP A 394 11.97 -8.91 12.44
CA ASP A 394 12.43 -7.56 12.14
C ASP A 394 12.01 -6.61 13.27
N TYR A 395 13.01 -6.05 13.97
CA TYR A 395 12.82 -5.01 14.99
C TYR A 395 13.32 -3.66 14.48
#